data_4a59ff3d05aca40bedb34dcb424ef826
#
_entry.id   4a59ff3d05aca40bedb34dcb424ef826
#
_cell.length_a   1.000
_cell.length_b   1.000
_cell.length_c   1.000
_cell.angle_alpha   90.00
_cell.angle_beta   90.00
_cell.angle_gamma   90.00
#
_symmetry.space_group_name_H-M   'P 1'
#
loop_
_entity.id
_entity.type
_entity.pdbx_description
1 polymer ?
#
loop_
_entity_poly.entity_id
_entity_poly.type
_entity_poly.pdbx_seq_one_letter_code
_entity_poly.pdbx_strand_id
1 'polypeptide(L)'
;MDLKIKTLKWTGLFFAIVLPVITAISRLWTHNTNYDFTIWSYFLYVLPFFILLAIMRFGEKESFFSLGLMNFNLKTLGNIGLQMVVCLVVTFIFLNVLSLMHISSAPEPMYAKIQAFPIWGRTLVSIWAGFSEEFAYRGYAITRLQQLTRSKTAAILIPIILFGIGHAANGSLIHVVFAMLMGGVYIAFYMKTKNLLANIFSHAL
;
A
#
# COMPACT_ATOMS: atom_id res chain seq x y z
N MET A 1 14.39 5.97 23.70
CA MET A 1 14.41 4.82 22.75
C MET A 1 15.85 4.48 22.45
N ASP A 2 16.24 3.24 22.66
CA ASP A 2 17.57 2.71 22.37
C ASP A 2 17.97 2.99 20.91
N LEU A 3 19.25 3.35 20.68
CA LEU A 3 19.78 3.65 19.35
C LEU A 3 19.62 2.47 18.39
N LYS A 4 19.86 1.25 18.88
CA LYS A 4 19.68 0.02 18.09
C LYS A 4 18.24 -0.13 17.60
N ILE A 5 17.25 0.07 18.48
CA ILE A 5 15.81 -0.01 18.11
C ILE A 5 15.44 1.11 17.15
N LYS A 6 15.99 2.31 17.34
CA LYS A 6 15.77 3.43 16.41
C LYS A 6 16.29 3.11 15.01
N THR A 7 17.50 2.54 14.91
CA THR A 7 18.09 2.13 13.62
C THR A 7 17.24 1.06 12.96
N LEU A 8 16.81 0.03 13.69
CA LEU A 8 15.96 -1.03 13.15
C LEU A 8 14.64 -0.49 12.58
N LYS A 9 14.00 0.48 13.25
CA LYS A 9 12.78 1.11 12.77
C LYS A 9 13.01 1.90 11.47
N TRP A 10 14.11 2.62 11.34
CA TRP A 10 14.48 3.29 10.09
C TRP A 10 14.79 2.28 8.97
N THR A 11 15.49 1.19 9.28
CA THR A 11 15.72 0.09 8.32
C THR A 11 14.40 -0.55 7.86
N GLY A 12 13.49 -0.82 8.79
CA GLY A 12 12.17 -1.33 8.44
C GLY A 12 11.37 -0.37 7.57
N LEU A 13 11.40 0.94 7.84
CA LEU A 13 10.78 1.96 6.99
C LEU A 13 11.38 1.99 5.58
N PHE A 14 12.70 1.80 5.47
CA PHE A 14 13.34 1.68 4.16
C PHE A 14 12.73 0.53 3.34
N PHE A 15 12.62 -0.66 3.90
CA PHE A 15 12.02 -1.82 3.22
C PHE A 15 10.53 -1.67 3.00
N ALA A 16 9.81 -1.02 3.93
CA ALA A 16 8.35 -0.88 3.85
C ALA A 16 7.90 0.11 2.77
N ILE A 17 8.53 1.30 2.69
CA ILE A 17 8.01 2.41 1.89
C ILE A 17 9.04 3.06 0.96
N VAL A 18 10.34 2.98 1.24
CA VAL A 18 11.36 3.62 0.40
C VAL A 18 11.79 2.71 -0.75
N LEU A 19 12.10 1.45 -0.47
CA LEU A 19 12.55 0.51 -1.49
C LEU A 19 11.49 0.27 -2.60
N PRO A 20 10.18 0.13 -2.31
CA PRO A 20 9.15 0.07 -3.35
C PRO A 20 9.15 1.31 -4.27
N VAL A 21 9.38 2.50 -3.71
CA VAL A 21 9.47 3.74 -4.48
C VAL A 21 10.71 3.75 -5.38
N ILE A 22 11.88 3.35 -4.84
CA ILE A 22 13.12 3.26 -5.63
C ILE A 22 12.92 2.28 -6.80
N THR A 23 12.30 1.12 -6.56
CA THR A 23 12.02 0.14 -7.61
C THR A 23 11.03 0.67 -8.65
N ALA A 24 10.02 1.44 -8.25
CA ALA A 24 9.08 2.07 -9.17
C ALA A 24 9.79 3.11 -10.07
N ILE A 25 10.60 3.99 -9.47
CA ILE A 25 11.34 5.03 -10.21
C ILE A 25 12.37 4.39 -11.15
N SER A 26 13.10 3.36 -10.72
CA SER A 26 14.10 2.69 -11.58
C SER A 26 13.46 2.10 -12.84
N ARG A 27 12.21 1.64 -12.78
CA ARG A 27 11.47 1.15 -13.94
C ARG A 27 11.12 2.26 -14.93
N LEU A 28 10.70 3.42 -14.44
CA LEU A 28 10.47 4.59 -15.29
C LEU A 28 11.75 5.00 -16.04
N TRP A 29 12.90 4.94 -15.35
CA TRP A 29 14.20 5.33 -15.93
C TRP A 29 14.67 4.37 -17.01
N THR A 30 14.47 3.08 -16.83
CA THR A 30 14.96 2.06 -17.77
C THR A 30 14.09 1.92 -19.02
N HIS A 31 12.95 2.62 -19.13
CA HIS A 31 11.94 2.46 -20.19
C HIS A 31 11.57 0.99 -20.48
N ASN A 32 11.78 0.11 -19.52
CA ASN A 32 11.59 -1.31 -19.72
C ASN A 32 10.12 -1.69 -19.56
N THR A 33 9.32 -1.34 -20.59
CA THR A 33 7.91 -1.70 -20.69
C THR A 33 7.69 -3.20 -20.94
N ASN A 34 8.76 -3.93 -21.33
CA ASN A 34 8.77 -5.38 -21.54
C ASN A 34 9.23 -6.16 -20.29
N TYR A 35 8.93 -5.64 -19.12
CA TYR A 35 9.15 -6.44 -17.91
C TYR A 35 8.25 -7.66 -17.98
N ASP A 36 8.82 -8.78 -18.40
CA ASP A 36 8.18 -10.05 -18.22
C ASP A 36 7.89 -10.20 -16.75
N PHE A 37 6.61 -10.37 -16.43
CA PHE A 37 6.14 -10.68 -15.08
C PHE A 37 6.62 -12.10 -14.76
N THR A 38 7.94 -12.22 -14.59
CA THR A 38 8.57 -13.49 -14.27
C THR A 38 8.42 -13.72 -12.77
N ILE A 39 8.44 -14.99 -12.39
CA ILE A 39 8.55 -15.43 -11.00
C ILE A 39 9.60 -14.65 -10.21
N TRP A 40 10.72 -14.26 -10.85
CA TRP A 40 11.80 -13.47 -10.27
C TRP A 40 11.40 -12.03 -9.92
N SER A 41 10.55 -11.38 -10.73
CA SER A 41 10.04 -10.05 -10.40
C SER A 41 9.11 -10.09 -9.17
N TYR A 42 8.35 -11.16 -9.00
CA TYR A 42 7.58 -11.39 -7.78
C TYR A 42 8.46 -11.55 -6.54
N PHE A 43 9.56 -12.29 -6.63
CA PHE A 43 10.51 -12.43 -5.52
C PHE A 43 11.09 -11.09 -5.07
N LEU A 44 11.39 -10.19 -6.00
CA LEU A 44 11.89 -8.85 -5.67
C LEU A 44 10.87 -7.98 -4.93
N TYR A 45 9.57 -8.23 -5.11
CA TYR A 45 8.51 -7.53 -4.35
C TYR A 45 8.18 -8.22 -3.03
N VAL A 46 8.29 -9.53 -2.98
CA VAL A 46 7.91 -10.35 -1.83
C VAL A 46 9.03 -10.35 -0.79
N LEU A 47 10.29 -10.41 -1.21
CA LEU A 47 11.44 -10.47 -0.32
C LEU A 47 11.54 -9.26 0.64
N PRO A 48 11.42 -7.99 0.19
CA PRO A 48 11.43 -6.83 1.10
C PRO A 48 10.36 -6.91 2.18
N PHE A 49 9.19 -7.46 1.85
CA PHE A 49 8.11 -7.64 2.82
C PHE A 49 8.49 -8.67 3.90
N PHE A 50 9.08 -9.80 3.54
CA PHE A 50 9.55 -10.78 4.52
C PHE A 50 10.71 -10.25 5.38
N ILE A 51 11.60 -9.44 4.79
CA ILE A 51 12.64 -8.74 5.56
C ILE A 51 12.00 -7.81 6.58
N LEU A 52 10.97 -7.04 6.19
CA LEU A 52 10.21 -6.19 7.09
C LEU A 52 9.59 -6.98 8.25
N LEU A 53 8.96 -8.12 7.95
CA LEU A 53 8.40 -9.00 8.99
C LEU A 53 9.48 -9.50 9.96
N ALA A 54 10.64 -9.89 9.43
CA ALA A 54 11.77 -10.35 10.24
C ALA A 54 12.33 -9.22 11.13
N ILE A 55 12.51 -8.01 10.59
CA ILE A 55 12.93 -6.83 11.37
C ILE A 55 11.95 -6.58 12.51
N MET A 56 10.65 -6.55 12.21
CA MET A 56 9.64 -6.30 13.22
C MET A 56 9.63 -7.39 14.30
N ARG A 57 9.61 -8.67 13.90
CA ARG A 57 9.44 -9.79 14.82
C ARG A 57 10.67 -10.08 15.65
N PHE A 58 11.84 -10.11 15.02
CA PHE A 58 13.10 -10.53 15.66
C PHE A 58 13.98 -9.35 16.08
N GLY A 59 13.99 -8.27 15.30
CA GLY A 59 14.77 -7.08 15.59
C GLY A 59 14.10 -6.16 16.60
N GLU A 60 12.90 -5.70 16.31
CA GLU A 60 12.13 -4.82 17.20
C GLU A 60 11.44 -5.56 18.34
N LYS A 61 11.27 -6.90 18.21
CA LYS A 61 10.54 -7.77 19.14
C LYS A 61 9.08 -7.37 19.35
N GLU A 62 8.48 -6.78 18.33
CA GLU A 62 7.09 -6.33 18.33
C GLU A 62 6.14 -7.41 17.81
N SER A 63 4.93 -7.42 18.34
CA SER A 63 3.85 -8.27 17.83
C SER A 63 3.18 -7.66 16.60
N PHE A 64 2.79 -8.49 15.63
CA PHE A 64 1.98 -8.04 14.50
C PHE A 64 0.61 -7.48 14.93
N PHE A 65 0.07 -7.93 16.06
CA PHE A 65 -1.15 -7.38 16.64
C PHE A 65 -1.01 -5.91 17.06
N SER A 66 0.22 -5.44 17.34
CA SER A 66 0.47 -4.01 17.64
C SER A 66 0.17 -3.08 16.46
N LEU A 67 0.06 -3.63 15.25
CA LEU A 67 -0.30 -2.92 14.02
C LEU A 67 -1.82 -2.88 13.77
N GLY A 68 -2.64 -3.43 14.68
CA GLY A 68 -4.09 -3.44 14.52
C GLY A 68 -4.64 -4.66 13.76
N LEU A 69 -3.89 -5.78 13.72
CA LEU A 69 -4.43 -7.07 13.31
C LEU A 69 -5.33 -7.61 14.45
N MET A 70 -6.53 -7.09 14.51
CA MET A 70 -7.52 -7.42 15.54
C MET A 70 -8.29 -8.69 15.19
N ASN A 71 -9.02 -9.25 16.19
CA ASN A 71 -9.97 -10.32 15.92
C ASN A 71 -11.08 -9.85 14.98
N PHE A 72 -11.44 -10.69 14.01
CA PHE A 72 -12.54 -10.43 13.11
C PHE A 72 -13.88 -10.48 13.86
N ASN A 73 -14.70 -9.45 13.72
CA ASN A 73 -16.01 -9.34 14.36
C ASN A 73 -16.97 -8.51 13.49
N LEU A 74 -18.24 -8.40 13.91
CA LEU A 74 -19.27 -7.63 13.18
C LEU A 74 -18.89 -6.17 12.93
N LYS A 75 -18.17 -5.53 13.86
CA LYS A 75 -17.66 -4.16 13.68
C LYS A 75 -16.61 -4.11 12.59
N THR A 76 -15.74 -5.13 12.49
CA THR A 76 -14.77 -5.26 11.40
C THR A 76 -15.50 -5.37 10.06
N LEU A 77 -16.53 -6.21 9.97
CA LEU A 77 -17.35 -6.36 8.76
C LEU A 77 -18.05 -5.04 8.37
N GLY A 78 -18.62 -4.32 9.33
CA GLY A 78 -19.20 -3.00 9.11
C GLY A 78 -18.18 -1.97 8.60
N ASN A 79 -16.95 -1.99 9.14
CA ASN A 79 -15.85 -1.14 8.67
C ASN A 79 -15.43 -1.48 7.25
N ILE A 80 -15.34 -2.77 6.88
CA ILE A 80 -15.06 -3.22 5.51
C ILE A 80 -16.11 -2.65 4.55
N GLY A 81 -17.39 -2.90 4.83
CA GLY A 81 -18.49 -2.43 3.99
C GLY A 81 -18.51 -0.91 3.82
N LEU A 82 -18.35 -0.16 4.93
CA LEU A 82 -18.31 1.30 4.87
C LEU A 82 -17.10 1.80 4.05
N GLN A 83 -15.95 1.20 4.24
CA GLN A 83 -14.72 1.57 3.52
C GLN A 83 -14.85 1.28 2.03
N MET A 84 -15.42 0.14 1.64
CA MET A 84 -15.71 -0.19 0.24
C MET A 84 -16.65 0.85 -0.39
N VAL A 85 -17.74 1.23 0.29
CA VAL A 85 -18.66 2.26 -0.20
C VAL A 85 -17.94 3.59 -0.40
N VAL A 86 -17.10 4.01 0.56
CA VAL A 86 -16.33 5.26 0.45
C VAL A 86 -15.35 5.17 -0.72
N CYS A 87 -14.64 4.05 -0.90
CA CYS A 87 -13.74 3.84 -2.03
C CYS A 87 -14.49 3.93 -3.37
N LEU A 88 -15.66 3.29 -3.49
CA LEU A 88 -16.50 3.38 -4.70
C LEU A 88 -16.94 4.82 -4.99
N VAL A 89 -17.40 5.55 -3.97
CA VAL A 89 -17.80 6.96 -4.13
C VAL A 89 -16.62 7.83 -4.56
N VAL A 90 -15.46 7.68 -3.93
CA VAL A 90 -14.24 8.44 -4.31
C VAL A 90 -13.81 8.09 -5.72
N THR A 91 -13.83 6.81 -6.12
CA THR A 91 -13.54 6.38 -7.48
C THR A 91 -14.51 6.99 -8.48
N PHE A 92 -15.81 6.94 -8.18
CA PHE A 92 -16.86 7.52 -9.03
C PHE A 92 -16.65 9.03 -9.24
N ILE A 93 -16.41 9.77 -8.15
CA ILE A 93 -16.14 11.22 -8.21
C ILE A 93 -14.88 11.48 -9.04
N PHE A 94 -13.80 10.74 -8.79
CA PHE A 94 -12.53 10.90 -9.51
C PHE A 94 -12.69 10.69 -11.01
N LEU A 95 -13.37 9.62 -11.43
CA LEU A 95 -13.62 9.34 -12.85
C LEU A 95 -14.49 10.41 -13.53
N ASN A 96 -15.53 10.93 -12.82
CA ASN A 96 -16.34 12.02 -13.34
C ASN A 96 -15.53 13.33 -13.51
N VAL A 97 -14.67 13.64 -12.55
CA VAL A 97 -13.77 14.81 -12.67
C VAL A 97 -12.85 14.67 -13.88
N LEU A 98 -12.23 13.51 -14.08
CA LEU A 98 -11.40 13.26 -15.28
C LEU A 98 -12.20 13.41 -16.57
N SER A 99 -13.43 12.88 -16.62
CA SER A 99 -14.33 13.01 -17.76
C SER A 99 -14.67 14.47 -18.07
N LEU A 100 -15.00 15.26 -17.05
CA LEU A 100 -15.27 16.70 -17.22
C LEU A 100 -14.05 17.50 -17.69
N MET A 101 -12.85 17.04 -17.31
CA MET A 101 -11.59 17.65 -17.77
C MET A 101 -11.13 17.12 -19.13
N HIS A 102 -11.91 16.23 -19.77
CA HIS A 102 -11.54 15.54 -21.02
C HIS A 102 -10.20 14.78 -20.94
N ILE A 103 -9.83 14.29 -19.74
CA ILE A 103 -8.62 13.52 -19.50
C ILE A 103 -8.95 12.04 -19.70
N SER A 104 -8.25 11.38 -20.63
CA SER A 104 -8.42 9.94 -20.86
C SER A 104 -7.80 9.14 -19.72
N SER A 105 -8.59 8.25 -19.14
CA SER A 105 -8.15 7.25 -18.17
C SER A 105 -7.92 5.89 -18.84
N ALA A 106 -7.10 5.88 -19.91
CA ALA A 106 -6.82 4.62 -20.62
C ALA A 106 -6.28 3.56 -19.65
N PRO A 107 -6.71 2.28 -19.79
CA PRO A 107 -6.20 1.19 -18.97
C PRO A 107 -4.68 1.08 -19.14
N GLU A 108 -3.99 0.99 -18.01
CA GLU A 108 -2.54 0.87 -18.04
C GLU A 108 -2.10 -0.53 -18.49
N PRO A 109 -0.92 -0.67 -19.13
CA PRO A 109 -0.43 -1.95 -19.63
C PRO A 109 -0.36 -3.04 -18.57
N MET A 110 -0.10 -2.68 -17.31
CA MET A 110 -0.04 -3.63 -16.20
C MET A 110 -1.41 -4.26 -15.91
N TYR A 111 -2.50 -3.48 -15.99
CA TYR A 111 -3.85 -4.02 -15.81
C TYR A 111 -4.22 -5.03 -16.89
N ALA A 112 -3.84 -4.76 -18.15
CA ALA A 112 -4.06 -5.71 -19.24
C ALA A 112 -3.34 -7.05 -18.98
N LYS A 113 -2.10 -7.01 -18.46
CA LYS A 113 -1.36 -8.21 -18.07
C LYS A 113 -2.05 -8.97 -16.93
N ILE A 114 -2.53 -8.27 -15.90
CA ILE A 114 -3.26 -8.89 -14.78
C ILE A 114 -4.59 -9.49 -15.25
N GLN A 115 -5.30 -8.81 -16.16
CA GLN A 115 -6.54 -9.31 -16.74
C GLN A 115 -6.36 -10.59 -17.56
N ALA A 116 -5.17 -10.82 -18.11
CA ALA A 116 -4.84 -12.07 -18.80
C ALA A 116 -4.69 -13.27 -17.86
N PHE A 117 -4.54 -13.04 -16.54
CA PHE A 117 -4.47 -14.14 -15.57
C PHE A 117 -5.85 -14.77 -15.37
N PRO A 118 -5.88 -16.09 -15.07
CA PRO A 118 -7.11 -16.74 -14.64
C PRO A 118 -7.64 -16.10 -13.35
N ILE A 119 -8.94 -16.25 -13.07
CA ILE A 119 -9.61 -15.58 -11.93
C ILE A 119 -8.88 -15.81 -10.62
N TRP A 120 -8.43 -17.04 -10.35
CA TRP A 120 -7.69 -17.37 -9.14
C TRP A 120 -6.35 -16.60 -9.04
N GLY A 121 -5.65 -16.40 -10.16
CA GLY A 121 -4.40 -15.64 -10.21
C GLY A 121 -4.64 -14.16 -9.87
N ARG A 122 -5.69 -13.56 -10.45
CA ARG A 122 -6.10 -12.17 -10.13
C ARG A 122 -6.45 -12.02 -8.65
N THR A 123 -7.21 -12.98 -8.11
CA THR A 123 -7.58 -12.99 -6.69
C THR A 123 -6.36 -13.06 -5.78
N LEU A 124 -5.38 -13.93 -6.10
CA LEU A 124 -4.14 -14.00 -5.32
C LEU A 124 -3.33 -12.69 -5.37
N VAL A 125 -3.24 -12.04 -6.54
CA VAL A 125 -2.58 -10.73 -6.66
C VAL A 125 -3.27 -9.68 -5.81
N SER A 126 -4.62 -9.59 -5.85
CA SER A 126 -5.39 -8.65 -5.04
C SER A 126 -5.22 -8.88 -3.53
N ILE A 127 -5.31 -10.13 -3.10
CA ILE A 127 -5.11 -10.50 -1.68
C ILE A 127 -3.69 -10.14 -1.24
N TRP A 128 -2.69 -10.45 -2.06
CA TRP A 128 -1.30 -10.13 -1.74
C TRP A 128 -1.07 -8.62 -1.67
N ALA A 129 -1.56 -7.86 -2.64
CA ALA A 129 -1.45 -6.40 -2.66
C ALA A 129 -2.12 -5.79 -1.43
N GLY A 130 -3.40 -6.14 -1.18
CA GLY A 130 -4.14 -5.64 -0.03
C GLY A 130 -3.44 -5.96 1.29
N PHE A 131 -2.89 -7.17 1.45
CA PHE A 131 -2.19 -7.57 2.66
C PHE A 131 -0.85 -6.84 2.82
N SER A 132 0.03 -6.93 1.82
CA SER A 132 1.40 -6.41 1.92
C SER A 132 1.43 -4.88 1.99
N GLU A 133 0.61 -4.20 1.20
CA GLU A 133 0.57 -2.75 1.16
C GLU A 133 -0.07 -2.16 2.43
N GLU A 134 -1.20 -2.72 2.89
CA GLU A 134 -1.81 -2.23 4.13
C GLU A 134 -0.91 -2.49 5.34
N PHE A 135 -0.27 -3.66 5.40
CA PHE A 135 0.68 -3.97 6.46
C PHE A 135 1.86 -3.00 6.47
N ALA A 136 2.49 -2.77 5.30
CA ALA A 136 3.68 -1.92 5.18
C ALA A 136 3.36 -0.44 5.41
N TYR A 137 2.36 0.10 4.70
CA TYR A 137 2.07 1.54 4.70
C TYR A 137 1.22 1.97 5.90
N ARG A 138 0.13 1.24 6.23
CA ARG A 138 -0.80 1.65 7.30
C ARG A 138 -0.39 1.07 8.64
N GLY A 139 -0.11 -0.21 8.69
CA GLY A 139 0.33 -0.86 9.93
C GLY A 139 1.71 -0.36 10.36
N TYR A 140 2.74 -0.66 9.59
CA TYR A 140 4.12 -0.43 9.99
C TYR A 140 4.54 1.04 9.86
N ALA A 141 4.46 1.63 8.65
CA ALA A 141 5.04 2.95 8.41
C ALA A 141 4.41 4.04 9.27
N ILE A 142 3.07 4.10 9.38
CA ILE A 142 2.40 5.10 10.23
C ILE A 142 2.85 4.97 11.68
N THR A 143 2.85 3.75 12.22
CA THR A 143 3.21 3.53 13.63
C THR A 143 4.66 3.88 13.91
N ARG A 144 5.60 3.53 13.03
CA ARG A 144 7.03 3.80 13.21
C ARG A 144 7.39 5.25 12.96
N LEU A 145 6.82 5.89 11.93
CA LEU A 145 7.00 7.32 11.70
C LEU A 145 6.49 8.15 12.88
N GLN A 146 5.32 7.81 13.43
CA GLN A 146 4.79 8.50 14.61
C GLN A 146 5.71 8.38 15.82
N GLN A 147 6.29 7.18 16.05
CA GLN A 147 7.24 6.93 17.15
C GLN A 147 8.58 7.67 16.95
N LEU A 148 9.08 7.72 15.71
CA LEU A 148 10.38 8.30 15.39
C LEU A 148 10.36 9.81 15.28
N THR A 149 9.33 10.36 14.62
CA THR A 149 9.22 11.80 14.35
C THR A 149 8.42 12.57 15.39
N ARG A 150 7.60 11.86 16.18
CA ARG A 150 6.59 12.44 17.09
C ARG A 150 5.57 13.35 16.39
N SER A 151 5.51 13.29 15.05
CA SER A 151 4.61 14.07 14.21
C SER A 151 3.53 13.19 13.60
N LYS A 152 2.28 13.47 13.95
CA LYS A 152 1.10 12.80 13.35
C LYS A 152 0.99 13.16 11.86
N THR A 153 1.28 14.40 11.51
CA THR A 153 1.24 14.88 10.13
C THR A 153 2.27 14.14 9.26
N ALA A 154 3.53 14.02 9.71
CA ALA A 154 4.55 13.26 8.99
C ALA A 154 4.16 11.79 8.84
N ALA A 155 3.60 11.17 9.88
CA ALA A 155 3.14 9.78 9.86
C ALA A 155 1.98 9.53 8.88
N ILE A 156 1.22 10.56 8.51
CA ILE A 156 0.13 10.49 7.54
C ILE A 156 0.63 10.83 6.13
N LEU A 157 1.28 11.99 5.97
CA LEU A 157 1.62 12.50 4.64
C LEU A 157 2.73 11.73 3.95
N ILE A 158 3.77 11.30 4.68
CA ILE A 158 4.88 10.56 4.08
C ILE A 158 4.40 9.25 3.43
N PRO A 159 3.64 8.38 4.12
CA PRO A 159 3.11 7.17 3.49
C PRO A 159 2.17 7.44 2.31
N ILE A 160 1.32 8.48 2.35
CA ILE A 160 0.44 8.83 1.21
C ILE A 160 1.27 9.17 -0.03
N ILE A 161 2.25 10.06 0.13
CA ILE A 161 3.09 10.54 -0.97
C ILE A 161 3.91 9.40 -1.55
N LEU A 162 4.58 8.62 -0.70
CA LEU A 162 5.41 7.50 -1.15
C LEU A 162 4.57 6.37 -1.75
N PHE A 163 3.36 6.14 -1.24
CA PHE A 163 2.42 5.17 -1.84
C PHE A 163 2.05 5.57 -3.28
N GLY A 164 1.68 6.83 -3.49
CA GLY A 164 1.39 7.33 -4.83
C GLY A 164 2.61 7.24 -5.76
N ILE A 165 3.78 7.70 -5.31
CA ILE A 165 5.01 7.64 -6.13
C ILE A 165 5.39 6.17 -6.43
N GLY A 166 5.18 5.24 -5.49
CA GLY A 166 5.37 3.80 -5.72
C GLY A 166 4.52 3.24 -6.87
N HIS A 167 3.38 3.88 -7.18
CA HIS A 167 2.52 3.53 -8.31
C HIS A 167 2.93 4.20 -9.64
N ALA A 168 3.93 5.07 -9.63
CA ALA A 168 4.42 5.73 -10.85
C ALA A 168 5.01 4.74 -11.88
N ALA A 169 5.43 3.55 -11.46
CA ALA A 169 5.91 2.49 -12.36
C ALA A 169 4.91 2.13 -13.47
N ASN A 170 3.64 2.44 -13.27
CA ASN A 170 2.58 2.23 -14.26
C ASN A 170 2.58 3.30 -15.37
N GLY A 171 3.41 4.35 -15.25
CA GLY A 171 3.62 5.37 -16.29
C GLY A 171 2.56 6.47 -16.33
N SER A 172 1.57 6.48 -15.44
CA SER A 172 0.46 7.44 -15.47
C SER A 172 0.43 8.31 -14.20
N LEU A 173 0.47 9.64 -14.39
CA LEU A 173 0.29 10.59 -13.30
C LEU A 173 -1.13 10.46 -12.68
N ILE A 174 -2.12 10.13 -13.50
CA ILE A 174 -3.50 9.89 -13.05
C ILE A 174 -3.53 8.77 -12.02
N HIS A 175 -2.81 7.69 -12.30
CA HIS A 175 -2.72 6.55 -11.38
C HIS A 175 -2.00 6.92 -10.07
N VAL A 176 -0.94 7.72 -10.13
CA VAL A 176 -0.25 8.24 -8.93
C VAL A 176 -1.21 9.04 -8.06
N VAL A 177 -1.97 9.97 -8.66
CA VAL A 177 -2.96 10.79 -7.94
C VAL A 177 -4.08 9.91 -7.37
N PHE A 178 -4.58 8.96 -8.15
CA PHE A 178 -5.59 8.01 -7.68
C PHE A 178 -5.09 7.16 -6.51
N ALA A 179 -3.87 6.65 -6.59
CA ALA A 179 -3.25 5.90 -5.49
C ALA A 179 -3.07 6.76 -4.22
N MET A 180 -2.70 8.04 -4.36
CA MET A 180 -2.65 8.96 -3.22
C MET A 180 -4.04 9.18 -2.59
N LEU A 181 -5.09 9.35 -3.40
CA LEU A 181 -6.47 9.51 -2.91
C LEU A 181 -6.92 8.26 -2.15
N MET A 182 -6.77 7.08 -2.74
CA MET A 182 -7.12 5.82 -2.09
C MET A 182 -6.26 5.58 -0.85
N GLY A 183 -4.96 5.87 -0.95
CA GLY A 183 -4.04 5.84 0.18
C GLY A 183 -4.52 6.69 1.35
N GLY A 184 -5.02 7.89 1.06
CA GLY A 184 -5.61 8.79 2.04
C GLY A 184 -6.86 8.23 2.70
N VAL A 185 -7.77 7.63 1.92
CA VAL A 185 -8.99 6.96 2.44
C VAL A 185 -8.60 5.85 3.43
N TYR A 186 -7.70 4.93 3.01
CA TYR A 186 -7.25 3.82 3.86
C TYR A 186 -6.57 4.32 5.13
N ILE A 187 -5.73 5.37 5.05
CA ILE A 187 -5.10 5.96 6.23
C ILE A 187 -6.15 6.58 7.16
N ALA A 188 -7.14 7.30 6.64
CA ALA A 188 -8.20 7.90 7.46
C ALA A 188 -8.98 6.84 8.25
N PHE A 189 -9.36 5.73 7.59
CA PHE A 189 -10.00 4.59 8.25
C PHE A 189 -9.10 3.95 9.30
N TYR A 190 -7.85 3.65 8.96
CA TYR A 190 -6.90 3.07 9.90
C TYR A 190 -6.65 3.97 11.13
N MET A 191 -6.46 5.26 10.90
CA MET A 191 -6.24 6.21 12.01
C MET A 191 -7.44 6.28 12.96
N LYS A 192 -8.66 6.17 12.43
CA LYS A 192 -9.91 6.22 13.20
C LYS A 192 -10.21 4.90 13.90
N THR A 193 -10.02 3.77 13.22
CA THR A 193 -10.49 2.45 13.71
C THR A 193 -9.39 1.61 14.34
N LYS A 194 -8.14 1.84 13.96
CA LYS A 194 -6.96 1.00 14.28
C LYS A 194 -7.18 -0.47 13.87
N ASN A 195 -8.04 -0.72 12.89
CA ASN A 195 -8.38 -2.05 12.41
C ASN A 195 -7.71 -2.29 11.06
N LEU A 196 -6.51 -2.90 11.09
CA LEU A 196 -5.74 -3.20 9.89
C LEU A 196 -6.42 -4.30 9.05
N LEU A 197 -7.11 -5.25 9.68
CA LEU A 197 -7.84 -6.29 8.95
C LEU A 197 -8.94 -5.71 8.06
N ALA A 198 -9.68 -4.72 8.57
CA ALA A 198 -10.72 -4.06 7.77
C ALA A 198 -10.10 -3.41 6.50
N ASN A 199 -8.95 -2.75 6.66
CA ASN A 199 -8.24 -2.17 5.52
C ASN A 199 -7.79 -3.24 4.52
N ILE A 200 -7.15 -4.32 5.01
CA ILE A 200 -6.66 -5.43 4.17
C ILE A 200 -7.80 -6.03 3.33
N PHE A 201 -8.91 -6.37 3.97
CA PHE A 201 -10.05 -6.98 3.28
C PHE A 201 -10.72 -6.02 2.29
N SER A 202 -10.92 -4.76 2.66
CA SER A 202 -11.53 -3.79 1.74
C SER A 202 -10.62 -3.39 0.58
N HIS A 203 -9.29 -3.53 0.73
CA HIS A 203 -8.34 -3.30 -0.36
C HIS A 203 -8.26 -4.51 -1.31
N ALA A 204 -8.38 -5.72 -0.78
CA ALA A 204 -8.29 -6.95 -1.56
C ALA A 204 -9.56 -7.26 -2.38
N LEU A 205 -10.72 -6.71 -1.99
CA LEU A 205 -12.03 -6.92 -2.63
C LEU A 205 -12.34 -5.88 -3.69
#